data_dce3e703e0b0778ece2f6c8c3832f9bf
#
_entry.id   dce3e703e0b0778ece2f6c8c3832f9bf
#
_cell.length_a   1.000
_cell.length_b   1.000
_cell.length_c   1.000
_cell.angle_alpha   90.00
_cell.angle_beta   90.00
_cell.angle_gamma   90.00
#
_symmetry.space_group_name_H-M   'P 1'
#
loop_
_entity.id
_entity.type
_entity.pdbx_description
1 polymer ?
#
loop_
_entity_poly.entity_id
_entity_poly.type
_entity_poly.pdbx_seq_one_letter_code
_entity_poly.pdbx_strand_id
1 'polypeptide(L)'
;KIVIAHVERYFHHSIDLNLIQEWIDRGYIIQVNSTSLLGIHGSMIQENAYQLLDNGMVHVIANDVHRPNGKRSVNLQETYEVLAKKYQAEDLTRLMYDNPLAIINGHAPELIKVRKISKLPWFKRRK
;
A
#
# COMPACT_ATOMS: atom_id res chain seq x y z
N LYS A 1 -3.11 -18.03 -7.45
CA LYS A 1 -2.11 -17.01 -7.16
C LYS A 1 -1.96 -16.80 -5.68
N ILE A 2 -0.73 -16.64 -5.26
CA ILE A 2 -0.44 -16.48 -3.85
C ILE A 2 -0.41 -14.99 -3.52
N VAL A 3 -1.25 -14.59 -2.56
CA VAL A 3 -1.27 -13.23 -2.05
C VAL A 3 -0.69 -13.26 -0.64
N ILE A 4 0.33 -12.46 -0.41
CA ILE A 4 0.92 -12.35 0.91
C ILE A 4 0.30 -11.11 1.55
N ALA A 5 -0.65 -11.36 2.46
CA ALA A 5 -1.45 -10.31 3.07
C ALA A 5 -0.69 -9.66 4.21
N HIS A 6 -0.94 -8.37 4.40
CA HIS A 6 -0.38 -7.53 5.47
C HIS A 6 1.08 -7.88 5.77
N VAL A 7 1.87 -7.89 4.71
CA VAL A 7 3.26 -8.33 4.78
C VAL A 7 4.09 -7.41 5.68
N GLU A 8 3.70 -6.15 5.81
CA GLU A 8 4.43 -5.20 6.63
C GLU A 8 4.40 -5.58 8.10
N ARG A 9 3.49 -6.45 8.50
CA ARG A 9 3.33 -6.85 9.89
C ARG A 9 4.10 -8.09 10.25
N TYR A 10 4.78 -8.70 9.29
CA TYR A 10 5.55 -9.92 9.53
C TYR A 10 6.89 -9.65 10.19
N PHE A 11 7.33 -8.41 10.20
CA PHE A 11 8.65 -8.06 10.68
C PHE A 11 8.55 -7.31 11.98
N HIS A 12 9.40 -7.65 12.94
CA HIS A 12 9.42 -6.98 14.24
C HIS A 12 10.40 -5.82 14.25
N HIS A 13 11.01 -5.53 13.11
CA HIS A 13 11.93 -4.42 12.93
C HIS A 13 11.85 -4.03 11.47
N SER A 14 12.87 -3.35 10.99
CA SER A 14 12.86 -2.88 9.60
C SER A 14 12.58 -4.03 8.65
N ILE A 15 11.78 -3.74 7.64
CA ILE A 15 11.40 -4.75 6.67
C ILE A 15 12.61 -5.14 5.82
N ASP A 16 12.67 -6.41 5.46
CA ASP A 16 13.73 -6.93 4.60
C ASP A 16 13.30 -6.82 3.15
N LEU A 17 13.73 -5.76 2.50
CA LEU A 17 13.31 -5.50 1.13
C LEU A 17 13.83 -6.54 0.15
N ASN A 18 14.97 -7.16 0.44
CA ASN A 18 15.48 -8.20 -0.44
C ASN A 18 14.58 -9.43 -0.42
N LEU A 19 14.07 -9.77 0.73
CA LEU A 19 13.15 -10.89 0.85
C LEU A 19 11.86 -10.61 0.10
N ILE A 20 11.35 -9.39 0.24
CA ILE A 20 10.12 -9.00 -0.48
C ILE A 20 10.36 -9.07 -1.98
N GLN A 21 11.50 -8.61 -2.45
CA GLN A 21 11.79 -8.68 -3.87
C GLN A 21 11.84 -10.12 -4.36
N GLU A 22 12.39 -11.00 -3.55
CA GLU A 22 12.42 -12.41 -3.92
C GLU A 22 11.01 -12.98 -4.06
N TRP A 23 10.10 -12.59 -3.16
CA TRP A 23 8.71 -13.03 -3.26
C TRP A 23 8.06 -12.50 -4.52
N ILE A 24 8.32 -11.24 -4.85
CA ILE A 24 7.76 -10.64 -6.06
C ILE A 24 8.30 -11.38 -7.30
N ASP A 25 9.58 -11.72 -7.28
CA ASP A 25 10.18 -12.44 -8.41
C ASP A 25 9.56 -13.82 -8.57
N ARG A 26 9.05 -14.40 -7.50
CA ARG A 26 8.36 -15.69 -7.57
C ARG A 26 6.91 -15.56 -8.01
N GLY A 27 6.46 -14.36 -8.27
CA GLY A 27 5.09 -14.15 -8.71
C GLY A 27 4.08 -13.96 -7.59
N TYR A 28 4.55 -13.75 -6.37
CA TYR A 28 3.63 -13.50 -5.26
C TYR A 28 3.10 -12.08 -5.30
N ILE A 29 1.88 -11.91 -4.86
CA ILE A 29 1.21 -10.61 -4.82
C ILE A 29 1.36 -10.05 -3.42
N ILE A 30 1.89 -8.83 -3.32
CA ILE A 30 2.19 -8.20 -2.04
C ILE A 30 1.06 -7.25 -1.68
N GLN A 31 0.46 -7.47 -0.52
CA GLN A 31 -0.65 -6.67 -0.03
C GLN A 31 -0.28 -5.98 1.27
N VAL A 32 -0.57 -4.70 1.35
CA VAL A 32 -0.36 -3.88 2.53
C VAL A 32 -1.73 -3.45 3.06
N ASN A 33 -1.87 -3.41 4.37
CA ASN A 33 -3.14 -3.01 4.98
C ASN A 33 -3.26 -1.51 5.12
N SER A 34 -4.46 -1.01 4.90
CA SER A 34 -4.75 0.41 5.08
C SER A 34 -4.51 0.84 6.52
N THR A 35 -4.88 0.02 7.48
CA THR A 35 -4.70 0.38 8.88
C THR A 35 -3.24 0.55 9.24
N SER A 36 -2.35 -0.22 8.61
CA SER A 36 -0.92 -0.06 8.85
C SER A 36 -0.42 1.29 8.36
N LEU A 37 -0.90 1.71 7.19
CA LEU A 37 -0.50 3.00 6.63
C LEU A 37 -1.01 4.16 7.46
N LEU A 38 -2.12 3.98 8.15
CA LEU A 38 -2.67 5.02 9.02
C LEU A 38 -2.04 5.04 10.40
N GLY A 39 -1.13 4.11 10.69
CA GLY A 39 -0.43 4.10 11.95
C GLY A 39 -1.16 3.43 13.10
N ILE A 40 -2.24 2.74 12.82
CA ILE A 40 -3.06 2.12 13.87
C ILE A 40 -2.27 1.04 14.61
N HIS A 41 -1.34 0.38 13.94
CA HIS A 41 -0.57 -0.71 14.53
C HIS A 41 0.81 -0.28 15.00
N GLY A 42 1.06 1.01 15.08
CA GLY A 42 2.32 1.53 15.57
C GLY A 42 3.21 2.08 14.48
N SER A 43 4.22 2.83 14.90
CA SER A 43 5.06 3.55 13.94
C SER A 43 5.98 2.62 13.15
N MET A 44 6.44 1.54 13.75
CA MET A 44 7.33 0.64 13.02
C MET A 44 6.60 -0.05 11.86
N ILE A 45 5.40 -0.53 12.12
CA ILE A 45 4.61 -1.17 11.07
C ILE A 45 4.24 -0.15 10.00
N GLN A 46 3.91 1.06 10.43
CA GLN A 46 3.62 2.13 9.49
C GLN A 46 4.84 2.42 8.60
N GLU A 47 6.01 2.52 9.18
CA GLU A 47 7.23 2.75 8.42
C GLU A 47 7.48 1.64 7.41
N ASN A 48 7.30 0.39 7.84
CA ASN A 48 7.49 -0.74 6.93
C ASN A 48 6.54 -0.66 5.75
N ALA A 49 5.29 -0.29 6.01
CA ALA A 49 4.31 -0.16 4.94
C ALA A 49 4.70 0.92 3.95
N TYR A 50 5.15 2.07 4.45
CA TYR A 50 5.56 3.15 3.56
C TYR A 50 6.84 2.80 2.79
N GLN A 51 7.75 2.06 3.40
CA GLN A 51 8.93 1.62 2.68
C GLN A 51 8.56 0.75 1.48
N LEU A 52 7.60 -0.12 1.66
CA LEU A 52 7.14 -0.95 0.55
C LEU A 52 6.52 -0.11 -0.56
N LEU A 53 5.69 0.86 -0.18
CA LEU A 53 5.09 1.74 -1.17
C LEU A 53 6.15 2.53 -1.93
N ASP A 54 7.07 3.12 -1.19
CA ASP A 54 8.06 4.01 -1.79
C ASP A 54 9.03 3.26 -2.69
N ASN A 55 9.19 1.97 -2.48
CA ASN A 55 10.08 1.16 -3.29
C ASN A 55 9.36 0.40 -4.40
N GLY A 56 8.09 0.64 -4.60
CA GLY A 56 7.37 0.01 -5.69
C GLY A 56 7.12 -1.46 -5.51
N MET A 57 6.94 -1.89 -4.27
CA MET A 57 6.82 -3.31 -3.95
C MET A 57 5.43 -3.70 -3.48
N VAL A 58 4.42 -2.91 -3.80
CA VAL A 58 3.05 -3.19 -3.36
C VAL A 58 2.15 -3.37 -4.58
N HIS A 59 1.38 -4.43 -4.58
CA HIS A 59 0.35 -4.66 -5.60
C HIS A 59 -1.00 -4.15 -5.15
N VAL A 60 -1.31 -4.27 -3.85
CA VAL A 60 -2.65 -4.00 -3.35
C VAL A 60 -2.57 -3.33 -1.99
N ILE A 61 -3.34 -2.28 -1.81
CA ILE A 61 -3.63 -1.72 -0.50
C ILE A 61 -5.05 -2.14 -0.16
N ALA A 62 -5.20 -2.93 0.89
CA ALA A 62 -6.48 -3.52 1.22
C ALA A 62 -6.96 -3.09 2.58
N ASN A 63 -8.26 -3.12 2.74
CA ASN A 63 -8.90 -2.86 4.01
C ASN A 63 -9.04 -4.18 4.74
N ASP A 64 -8.39 -4.27 5.90
CA ASP A 64 -8.34 -5.52 6.65
C ASP A 64 -9.42 -5.53 7.73
N VAL A 65 -10.61 -5.12 7.41
CA VAL A 65 -11.63 -4.97 8.42
C VAL A 65 -12.64 -6.10 8.33
N HIS A 66 -12.78 -6.79 9.43
CA HIS A 66 -13.78 -7.85 9.56
C HIS A 66 -14.42 -7.74 10.93
N ARG A 67 -15.16 -6.68 11.14
CA ARG A 67 -15.78 -6.42 12.43
C ARG A 67 -17.28 -6.53 12.30
N PRO A 68 -17.80 -7.72 12.36
CA PRO A 68 -19.23 -7.88 12.19
C PRO A 68 -20.05 -7.15 13.24
N ASN A 69 -19.46 -6.86 14.38
CA ASN A 69 -20.18 -6.17 15.43
C ASN A 69 -20.12 -4.65 15.28
N GLY A 70 -19.64 -4.16 14.16
CA GLY A 70 -19.67 -2.74 13.90
C GLY A 70 -18.65 -1.92 14.63
N LYS A 71 -17.63 -2.53 15.15
CA LYS A 71 -16.55 -1.77 15.75
C LYS A 71 -15.96 -0.83 14.73
N ARG A 72 -15.26 0.17 15.22
CA ARG A 72 -14.64 1.12 14.35
C ARG A 72 -13.90 0.41 13.21
N SER A 73 -14.21 0.81 12.03
CA SER A 73 -13.53 0.26 10.86
C SER A 73 -13.01 1.43 10.03
N VAL A 74 -11.86 1.21 9.42
CA VAL A 74 -11.26 2.17 8.52
C VAL A 74 -11.59 1.73 7.11
N ASN A 75 -12.34 2.53 6.37
CA ASN A 75 -12.67 2.16 5.01
C ASN A 75 -11.60 2.68 4.05
N LEU A 76 -11.64 2.16 2.84
CA LEU A 76 -10.63 2.52 1.84
C LEU A 76 -10.72 3.99 1.45
N GLN A 77 -11.91 4.56 1.48
CA GLN A 77 -12.07 5.97 1.13
C GLN A 77 -11.29 6.85 2.10
N GLU A 78 -11.39 6.56 3.38
CA GLU A 78 -10.66 7.33 4.39
C GLU A 78 -9.15 7.22 4.15
N THR A 79 -8.68 6.02 3.90
CA THR A 79 -7.26 5.79 3.63
C THR A 79 -6.83 6.53 2.37
N TYR A 80 -7.64 6.46 1.33
CA TYR A 80 -7.36 7.16 0.09
C TYR A 80 -7.18 8.65 0.34
N GLU A 81 -8.07 9.24 1.12
CA GLU A 81 -7.99 10.67 1.38
C GLU A 81 -6.72 11.05 2.12
N VAL A 82 -6.30 10.22 3.06
CA VAL A 82 -5.06 10.49 3.78
C VAL A 82 -3.86 10.38 2.85
N LEU A 83 -3.81 9.32 2.06
CA LEU A 83 -2.67 9.07 1.20
C LEU A 83 -2.61 10.04 0.02
N ALA A 84 -3.76 10.52 -0.43
CA ALA A 84 -3.79 11.45 -1.56
C ALA A 84 -3.15 12.78 -1.24
N LYS A 85 -2.89 13.05 0.02
CA LYS A 85 -2.14 14.24 0.40
C LYS A 85 -0.65 14.08 0.14
N LYS A 86 -0.18 12.85 -0.03
CA LYS A 86 1.24 12.57 -0.23
C LYS A 86 1.56 12.01 -1.61
N TYR A 87 0.64 11.31 -2.22
CA TYR A 87 0.90 10.55 -3.44
C TYR A 87 -0.11 10.91 -4.52
N GLN A 88 0.26 10.60 -5.75
CA GLN A 88 -0.62 10.85 -6.89
C GLN A 88 -1.87 9.99 -6.77
N ALA A 89 -3.02 10.62 -6.96
CA ALA A 89 -4.29 9.92 -6.76
C ALA A 89 -4.46 8.74 -7.70
N GLU A 90 -4.01 8.87 -8.95
CA GLU A 90 -4.21 7.78 -9.89
C GLU A 90 -3.37 6.55 -9.55
N ASP A 91 -2.19 6.74 -8.95
CA ASP A 91 -1.41 5.60 -8.51
C ASP A 91 -2.10 4.89 -7.36
N LEU A 92 -2.67 5.65 -6.44
CA LEU A 92 -3.40 5.05 -5.32
C LEU A 92 -4.62 4.29 -5.81
N THR A 93 -5.31 4.83 -6.80
CA THR A 93 -6.47 4.16 -7.35
C THR A 93 -6.10 2.80 -7.91
N ARG A 94 -4.95 2.70 -8.57
CA ARG A 94 -4.52 1.41 -9.10
C ARG A 94 -4.31 0.38 -7.99
N LEU A 95 -3.66 0.80 -6.90
CA LEU A 95 -3.35 -0.13 -5.82
C LEU A 95 -4.58 -0.47 -4.97
N MET A 96 -5.52 0.44 -4.87
CA MET A 96 -6.65 0.26 -3.97
C MET A 96 -7.90 -0.27 -4.66
N TYR A 97 -8.02 -0.06 -5.96
CA TYR A 97 -9.25 -0.43 -6.67
C TYR A 97 -8.98 -1.25 -7.92
N ASP A 98 -8.07 -0.80 -8.79
CA ASP A 98 -7.86 -1.47 -10.07
C ASP A 98 -7.20 -2.82 -9.89
N ASN A 99 -6.14 -2.91 -9.09
CA ASN A 99 -5.44 -4.16 -8.88
C ASN A 99 -6.27 -5.20 -8.15
N PRO A 100 -6.99 -4.83 -7.07
CA PRO A 100 -7.90 -5.80 -6.46
C PRO A 100 -8.94 -6.33 -7.44
N LEU A 101 -9.48 -5.46 -8.28
CA LEU A 101 -10.45 -5.89 -9.28
C LEU A 101 -9.81 -6.83 -10.30
N ALA A 102 -8.58 -6.53 -10.71
CA ALA A 102 -7.87 -7.39 -11.65
C ALA A 102 -7.70 -8.79 -11.08
N ILE A 103 -7.34 -8.87 -9.79
CA ILE A 103 -7.16 -10.17 -9.15
C ILE A 103 -8.47 -10.95 -9.14
N ILE A 104 -9.56 -10.29 -8.80
CA ILE A 104 -10.87 -10.94 -8.78
C ILE A 104 -11.23 -11.49 -10.16
N ASN A 105 -10.84 -10.78 -11.20
CA ASN A 105 -11.15 -11.18 -12.57
C ASN A 105 -10.10 -12.10 -13.19
N GLY A 106 -9.14 -12.56 -12.40
CA GLY A 106 -8.13 -13.49 -12.89
C GLY A 106 -7.01 -12.86 -13.67
N HIS A 107 -6.87 -11.55 -13.59
CA HIS A 107 -5.79 -10.84 -14.26
C HIS A 107 -4.67 -10.52 -13.28
N ALA A 108 -3.47 -10.31 -13.80
CA ALA A 108 -2.34 -9.96 -12.97
C ALA A 108 -2.41 -8.48 -12.57
N PRO A 109 -2.18 -8.18 -11.28
CA PRO A 109 -2.13 -6.78 -10.87
C PRO A 109 -0.82 -6.15 -11.30
N GLU A 110 -0.83 -4.82 -11.43
CA GLU A 110 0.37 -4.08 -11.78
C GLU A 110 1.16 -3.70 -10.55
N LEU A 111 2.47 -3.87 -10.63
CA LEU A 111 3.36 -3.44 -9.56
C LEU A 111 3.76 -2.00 -9.86
N ILE A 112 3.34 -1.08 -9.01
CA ILE A 112 3.49 0.34 -9.28
C ILE A 112 4.21 1.01 -8.13
N LYS A 113 5.21 1.83 -8.46
CA LYS A 113 5.82 2.70 -7.48
C LYS A 113 5.01 3.99 -7.46
N VAL A 114 4.37 4.27 -6.32
CA VAL A 114 3.54 5.46 -6.21
C VAL A 114 4.41 6.71 -6.28
N ARG A 115 3.93 7.69 -7.00
CA ARG A 115 4.64 8.95 -7.18
C ARG A 115 4.14 9.95 -6.14
N LYS A 116 5.09 10.62 -5.51
CA LYS A 116 4.75 11.61 -4.50
C LYS A 116 4.32 12.91 -5.15
N ILE A 117 3.40 13.58 -4.48
CA ILE A 117 2.98 14.91 -4.92
C ILE A 117 4.11 15.88 -4.58
N SER A 118 4.46 16.72 -5.55
CA SER A 118 5.51 17.70 -5.33
C SER A 118 5.08 18.69 -4.25
N LYS A 119 5.96 18.91 -3.29
CA LYS A 119 5.72 19.88 -2.24
C LYS A 119 6.57 21.12 -2.41
N LEU A 120 7.28 21.21 -3.52
CA LEU A 120 8.11 22.37 -3.75
C LEU A 120 7.25 23.60 -3.96
N PRO A 121 7.68 24.76 -3.44
CA PRO A 121 7.00 26.01 -3.77
C PRO A 121 6.95 26.19 -5.27
N TRP A 122 5.91 26.87 -5.73
CA TRP A 122 5.69 26.98 -7.17
C TRP A 122 6.88 27.59 -7.89
N PHE A 123 7.54 28.56 -7.26
CA PHE A 123 8.67 29.21 -7.95
C PHE A 123 9.83 28.25 -8.13
N LYS A 124 10.00 27.28 -7.26
CA LYS A 124 11.03 26.27 -7.44
C LYS A 124 10.65 25.26 -8.50
N ARG A 125 9.37 24.97 -8.60
CA ARG A 125 8.93 24.01 -9.60
C ARG A 125 9.03 24.52 -11.01
N ARG A 126 9.17 25.81 -11.16
CA ARG A 126 9.26 26.39 -12.49
C ARG A 126 10.59 26.22 -13.14
N LYS A 127 11.56 25.72 -12.42
CA LYS A 127 12.89 25.58 -12.98
C LYS A 127 12.94 24.56 -14.08
#